data_f3c9c37aa7b192782c1e5101f1a7a327
#
_entry.id   f3c9c37aa7b192782c1e5101f1a7a327
#
_cell.length_a   1.000
_cell.length_b   1.000
_cell.length_c   1.000
_cell.angle_alpha   90.00
_cell.angle_beta   90.00
_cell.angle_gamma   90.00
#
_symmetry.space_group_name_H-M   'P 1'
#
loop_
_entity.id
_entity.type
_entity.pdbx_description
1 polymer ?
#
loop_
_entity_poly.entity_id
_entity_poly.type
_entity_poly.pdbx_seq_one_letter_code
_entity_poly.pdbx_strand_id
1 'polypeptide(L)'
;MASWRRITGAAGVVAGATVAGAGAIVAAERIAVGRLRGRPDPASSEPFGKLRGRPLTVLTGDGVALHAEINGPSAAPVTVVFCHGYTLNQDCWHFQRRDLSGHRLVFWDQRDHGRSGRSESGAASIDQLGTDLKAVIDATVPGDGRVVLVGHSMGGMTIMALAEQHPELFGTKVAGAVLISTAARGLEDGSPWMPAPIRPMLSRALPGVLNGAAKGRRAILVERGRRLTDLAFLGTRMLGFGDGEVSPAVVGFLGQMITSTPIEVVARFGQALLLCDKRDSLATLGRVPVTVLVGEKDRLIAPRLGIELAMDIPASHLIWVPGGGHALILECPDLVNEAITAMLARVGAGGDLPRSA
;
A
#
# COMPACT_ATOMS: atom_id res chain seq x y z
N MET A 1 8.73 15.37 -62.22
CA MET A 1 9.63 14.57 -61.34
C MET A 1 10.22 15.37 -60.18
N ALA A 2 9.54 16.40 -59.69
CA ALA A 2 10.09 17.27 -58.61
C ALA A 2 9.35 17.18 -57.26
N SER A 3 8.32 16.33 -57.11
CA SER A 3 7.49 16.27 -55.88
C SER A 3 7.92 15.16 -54.90
N TRP A 4 8.62 14.15 -55.32
CA TRP A 4 9.00 13.00 -54.43
C TRP A 4 10.19 13.28 -53.51
N ARG A 5 11.09 14.19 -53.89
CA ARG A 5 12.25 14.53 -53.02
C ARG A 5 11.93 15.40 -51.82
N ARG A 6 10.79 16.14 -51.81
CA ARG A 6 10.37 16.96 -50.68
C ARG A 6 9.66 16.15 -49.59
N ILE A 7 8.99 15.05 -49.94
CA ILE A 7 8.27 14.21 -48.97
C ILE A 7 9.25 13.34 -48.19
N THR A 8 10.33 12.85 -48.81
CA THR A 8 11.36 12.07 -48.10
C THR A 8 12.20 12.92 -47.15
N GLY A 9 12.41 14.22 -47.43
CA GLY A 9 13.12 15.15 -46.56
C GLY A 9 12.31 15.48 -45.26
N ALA A 10 11.00 15.71 -45.41
CA ALA A 10 10.13 16.03 -44.25
C ALA A 10 9.93 14.81 -43.32
N ALA A 11 9.77 13.60 -43.90
CA ALA A 11 9.68 12.37 -43.11
C ALA A 11 10.99 12.04 -42.36
N GLY A 12 12.15 12.33 -43.01
CA GLY A 12 13.46 12.14 -42.39
C GLY A 12 13.72 13.13 -41.23
N VAL A 13 13.27 14.38 -41.37
CA VAL A 13 13.41 15.41 -40.30
C VAL A 13 12.48 15.11 -39.14
N VAL A 14 11.24 14.68 -39.38
CA VAL A 14 10.30 14.28 -38.31
C VAL A 14 10.79 13.02 -37.63
N ALA A 15 11.30 12.01 -38.35
CA ALA A 15 11.88 10.81 -37.73
C ALA A 15 13.16 11.14 -36.96
N GLY A 16 14.02 12.02 -37.48
CA GLY A 16 15.22 12.50 -36.77
C GLY A 16 14.90 13.28 -35.50
N ALA A 17 13.89 14.16 -35.51
CA ALA A 17 13.45 14.93 -34.36
C ALA A 17 12.81 14.04 -33.29
N THR A 18 12.04 13.01 -33.68
CA THR A 18 11.46 12.03 -32.74
C THR A 18 12.51 11.11 -32.13
N VAL A 19 13.53 10.69 -32.88
CA VAL A 19 14.65 9.90 -32.36
C VAL A 19 15.56 10.72 -31.45
N ALA A 20 15.85 11.99 -31.82
CA ALA A 20 16.63 12.89 -30.97
C ALA A 20 15.87 13.25 -29.68
N GLY A 21 14.55 13.49 -29.76
CA GLY A 21 13.69 13.71 -28.61
C GLY A 21 13.62 12.49 -27.68
N ALA A 22 13.47 11.28 -28.24
CA ALA A 22 13.49 10.05 -27.45
C ALA A 22 14.86 9.81 -26.80
N GLY A 23 15.96 10.10 -27.49
CA GLY A 23 17.32 10.03 -26.97
C GLY A 23 17.55 11.01 -25.81
N ALA A 24 17.07 12.23 -25.92
CA ALA A 24 17.16 13.25 -24.87
C ALA A 24 16.36 12.87 -23.63
N ILE A 25 15.16 12.32 -23.80
CA ILE A 25 14.33 11.80 -22.68
C ILE A 25 15.05 10.68 -21.95
N VAL A 26 15.61 9.70 -22.68
CA VAL A 26 16.37 8.59 -22.08
C VAL A 26 17.63 9.08 -21.36
N ALA A 27 18.33 10.08 -21.94
CA ALA A 27 19.50 10.66 -21.28
C ALA A 27 19.11 11.40 -19.99
N ALA A 28 18.04 12.20 -20.02
CA ALA A 28 17.52 12.89 -18.86
C ALA A 28 17.09 11.92 -17.75
N GLU A 29 16.40 10.86 -18.12
CA GLU A 29 16.03 9.76 -17.21
C GLU A 29 17.26 9.13 -16.53
N ARG A 30 18.28 8.76 -17.32
CA ARG A 30 19.51 8.18 -16.80
C ARG A 30 20.26 9.12 -15.85
N ILE A 31 20.30 10.40 -16.18
CA ILE A 31 20.92 11.42 -15.32
C ILE A 31 20.11 11.55 -14.01
N ALA A 32 18.79 11.60 -14.10
CA ALA A 32 17.92 11.68 -12.92
C ALA A 32 18.05 10.46 -12.01
N VAL A 33 18.00 9.25 -12.57
CA VAL A 33 18.20 7.99 -11.84
C VAL A 33 19.60 7.89 -11.26
N GLY A 34 20.63 8.26 -12.05
CA GLY A 34 22.01 8.28 -11.59
C GLY A 34 22.23 9.22 -10.41
N ARG A 35 21.64 10.43 -10.45
CA ARG A 35 21.68 11.39 -9.35
C ARG A 35 20.97 10.88 -8.10
N LEU A 36 19.80 10.26 -8.27
CA LEU A 36 19.03 9.71 -7.16
C LEU A 36 19.75 8.53 -6.51
N ARG A 37 20.30 7.59 -7.30
CA ARG A 37 21.05 6.44 -6.80
C ARG A 37 22.44 6.81 -6.24
N GLY A 38 22.99 7.95 -6.64
CA GLY A 38 24.27 8.47 -6.13
C GLY A 38 24.15 9.30 -4.83
N ARG A 39 22.94 9.44 -4.28
CA ARG A 39 22.75 10.09 -2.97
C ARG A 39 23.27 9.21 -1.84
N PRO A 40 23.60 9.81 -0.67
CA PRO A 40 23.88 9.04 0.53
C PRO A 40 22.76 8.03 0.78
N ASP A 41 23.13 6.78 1.04
CA ASP A 41 22.19 5.67 1.22
C ASP A 41 22.37 5.05 2.61
N PRO A 42 21.83 5.70 3.67
CA PRO A 42 21.98 5.21 5.04
C PRO A 42 21.29 3.85 5.27
N ALA A 43 20.32 3.49 4.43
CA ALA A 43 19.64 2.21 4.51
C ALA A 43 20.20 1.14 3.57
N SER A 44 21.37 1.37 2.94
CA SER A 44 21.99 0.41 2.01
C SER A 44 22.35 -0.94 2.64
N SER A 45 22.60 -0.97 3.95
CA SER A 45 22.91 -2.18 4.71
C SER A 45 21.69 -2.87 5.33
N GLU A 46 20.50 -2.26 5.21
CA GLU A 46 19.28 -2.84 5.77
C GLU A 46 18.90 -4.15 5.07
N PRO A 47 18.59 -5.21 5.83
CA PRO A 47 18.24 -6.50 5.26
C PRO A 47 16.80 -6.53 4.75
N PHE A 48 16.44 -5.60 3.86
CA PHE A 48 15.09 -5.50 3.32
C PHE A 48 14.57 -6.83 2.77
N GLY A 49 13.32 -7.17 3.15
CA GLY A 49 12.67 -8.39 2.73
C GLY A 49 13.28 -9.68 3.31
N LYS A 50 14.18 -9.59 4.30
CA LYS A 50 14.84 -10.75 4.94
C LYS A 50 14.40 -11.01 6.38
N LEU A 51 13.79 -10.03 7.04
CA LEU A 51 13.28 -10.21 8.39
C LEU A 51 12.09 -11.19 8.35
N ARG A 52 12.06 -12.16 9.27
CA ARG A 52 11.04 -13.20 9.31
C ARG A 52 10.51 -13.40 10.72
N GLY A 53 9.29 -13.89 10.81
CA GLY A 53 8.68 -14.43 12.01
C GLY A 53 8.42 -15.93 11.91
N ARG A 54 7.72 -16.48 12.89
CA ARG A 54 7.22 -17.86 12.83
C ARG A 54 6.09 -17.91 11.80
N PRO A 55 6.24 -18.66 10.71
CA PRO A 55 5.24 -18.72 9.65
C PRO A 55 3.99 -19.49 10.10
N LEU A 56 2.85 -19.08 9.56
CA LEU A 56 1.56 -19.71 9.72
C LEU A 56 0.79 -19.59 8.40
N THR A 57 0.07 -20.65 8.04
CA THR A 57 -0.92 -20.60 6.96
C THR A 57 -2.32 -20.50 7.57
N VAL A 58 -3.07 -19.48 7.16
CA VAL A 58 -4.48 -19.30 7.53
C VAL A 58 -5.33 -19.67 6.34
N LEU A 59 -6.15 -20.70 6.49
CA LEU A 59 -7.08 -21.12 5.45
C LEU A 59 -8.37 -20.33 5.57
N THR A 60 -8.77 -19.64 4.50
CA THR A 60 -10.04 -18.90 4.45
C THR A 60 -11.22 -19.82 4.15
N GLY A 61 -12.45 -19.36 4.39
CA GLY A 61 -13.67 -20.13 4.13
C GLY A 61 -13.87 -20.51 2.65
N ASP A 62 -13.27 -19.78 1.73
CA ASP A 62 -13.27 -20.04 0.28
C ASP A 62 -12.01 -20.79 -0.21
N GLY A 63 -11.20 -21.31 0.73
CA GLY A 63 -10.07 -22.18 0.43
C GLY A 63 -8.75 -21.47 0.07
N VAL A 64 -8.67 -20.14 0.14
CA VAL A 64 -7.42 -19.43 -0.10
C VAL A 64 -6.50 -19.57 1.10
N ALA A 65 -5.26 -20.01 0.87
CA ALA A 65 -4.22 -20.11 1.90
C ALA A 65 -3.51 -18.77 2.07
N LEU A 66 -3.76 -18.06 3.15
CA LEU A 66 -3.10 -16.81 3.48
C LEU A 66 -1.80 -17.09 4.23
N HIS A 67 -0.72 -16.44 3.82
CA HIS A 67 0.56 -16.51 4.52
C HIS A 67 0.62 -15.44 5.61
N ALA A 68 0.88 -15.84 6.84
CA ALA A 68 1.10 -14.96 7.98
C ALA A 68 2.39 -15.31 8.70
N GLU A 69 2.97 -14.35 9.40
CA GLU A 69 4.14 -14.52 10.26
C GLU A 69 3.90 -13.84 11.62
N ILE A 70 4.30 -14.52 12.69
CA ILE A 70 4.15 -14.03 14.06
C ILE A 70 5.53 -13.77 14.64
N ASN A 71 5.75 -12.56 15.15
CA ASN A 71 6.94 -12.12 15.87
C ASN A 71 6.60 -11.79 17.32
N GLY A 72 7.60 -11.84 18.20
CA GLY A 72 7.50 -11.44 19.59
C GLY A 72 6.88 -12.51 20.52
N PRO A 73 6.54 -12.14 21.75
CA PRO A 73 6.10 -13.08 22.78
C PRO A 73 4.75 -13.72 22.46
N SER A 74 4.59 -14.98 22.86
CA SER A 74 3.33 -15.73 22.65
C SER A 74 2.21 -15.25 23.59
N ALA A 75 2.55 -14.81 24.79
CA ALA A 75 1.64 -14.42 25.87
C ALA A 75 1.54 -12.89 26.02
N ALA A 76 1.33 -12.15 24.94
CA ALA A 76 1.10 -10.71 25.03
C ALA A 76 -0.41 -10.41 25.19
N PRO A 77 -0.79 -9.45 26.05
CA PRO A 77 -2.20 -9.08 26.25
C PRO A 77 -2.82 -8.41 25.01
N VAL A 78 -1.98 -7.80 24.19
CA VAL A 78 -2.40 -7.13 22.95
C VAL A 78 -1.52 -7.65 21.80
N THR A 79 -2.16 -8.00 20.70
CA THR A 79 -1.49 -8.35 19.44
C THR A 79 -1.64 -7.19 18.45
N VAL A 80 -0.60 -6.86 17.71
CA VAL A 80 -0.68 -5.91 16.60
C VAL A 80 -0.78 -6.68 15.30
N VAL A 81 -1.83 -6.43 14.50
CA VAL A 81 -2.01 -7.06 13.17
C VAL A 81 -1.84 -6.00 12.09
N PHE A 82 -0.93 -6.27 11.15
CA PHE A 82 -0.52 -5.34 10.10
C PHE A 82 -1.12 -5.71 8.75
N CYS A 83 -1.85 -4.77 8.14
CA CYS A 83 -2.48 -4.90 6.83
C CYS A 83 -1.75 -4.01 5.82
N HIS A 84 -1.08 -4.61 4.82
CA HIS A 84 -0.27 -3.89 3.84
C HIS A 84 -1.12 -3.20 2.75
N GLY A 85 -0.47 -2.30 2.00
CA GLY A 85 -1.08 -1.59 0.88
C GLY A 85 -1.17 -2.42 -0.41
N TYR A 86 -1.90 -1.88 -1.38
CA TYR A 86 -2.03 -2.42 -2.73
C TYR A 86 -0.66 -2.60 -3.40
N THR A 87 -0.49 -3.69 -4.12
CA THR A 87 0.76 -4.11 -4.78
C THR A 87 1.95 -4.39 -3.86
N LEU A 88 1.76 -4.28 -2.55
CA LEU A 88 2.78 -4.60 -1.56
C LEU A 88 2.61 -6.01 -1.01
N ASN A 89 3.40 -6.33 -0.01
CA ASN A 89 3.31 -7.53 0.81
C ASN A 89 3.75 -7.22 2.24
N GLN A 90 3.70 -8.19 3.15
CA GLN A 90 4.02 -7.99 4.56
C GLN A 90 5.44 -7.46 4.82
N ASP A 91 6.36 -7.62 3.87
CA ASP A 91 7.74 -7.14 4.03
C ASP A 91 7.84 -5.60 4.02
N CYS A 92 6.80 -4.89 3.54
CA CYS A 92 6.72 -3.43 3.60
C CYS A 92 6.78 -2.87 5.03
N TRP A 93 6.44 -3.69 6.01
CA TRP A 93 6.51 -3.38 7.43
C TRP A 93 7.91 -3.64 8.02
N HIS A 94 8.97 -3.49 7.23
CA HIS A 94 10.35 -3.80 7.60
C HIS A 94 10.77 -3.11 8.90
N PHE A 95 10.60 -1.79 8.99
CA PHE A 95 11.00 -1.01 10.16
C PHE A 95 10.11 -1.29 11.38
N GLN A 96 8.80 -1.47 11.19
CA GLN A 96 7.88 -1.85 12.26
C GLN A 96 8.24 -3.21 12.84
N ARG A 97 8.59 -4.17 11.98
CA ARG A 97 9.03 -5.51 12.39
C ARG A 97 10.35 -5.46 13.16
N ARG A 98 11.29 -4.61 12.73
CA ARG A 98 12.59 -4.45 13.35
C ARG A 98 12.49 -3.79 14.74
N ASP A 99 11.74 -2.70 14.82
CA ASP A 99 11.81 -1.79 15.97
C ASP A 99 10.77 -2.08 17.05
N LEU A 100 9.64 -2.71 16.71
CA LEU A 100 8.58 -3.07 17.67
C LEU A 100 8.73 -4.50 18.22
N SER A 101 9.92 -5.07 18.23
CA SER A 101 10.20 -6.49 18.55
C SER A 101 9.79 -6.93 19.97
N GLY A 102 9.56 -5.97 20.90
CA GLY A 102 9.04 -6.25 22.26
C GLY A 102 7.56 -6.62 22.31
N HIS A 103 6.82 -6.45 21.23
CA HIS A 103 5.39 -6.69 21.14
C HIS A 103 5.08 -7.97 20.33
N ARG A 104 3.87 -8.51 20.53
CA ARG A 104 3.36 -9.58 19.68
C ARG A 104 2.82 -8.96 18.39
N LEU A 105 3.48 -9.27 17.28
CA LEU A 105 3.21 -8.70 15.96
C LEU A 105 2.79 -9.81 15.00
N VAL A 106 1.76 -9.56 14.22
CA VAL A 106 1.28 -10.42 13.14
C VAL A 106 1.37 -9.66 11.83
N PHE A 107 2.14 -10.19 10.91
CA PHE A 107 2.27 -9.70 9.55
C PHE A 107 1.68 -10.75 8.62
N TRP A 108 0.88 -10.34 7.65
CA TRP A 108 0.28 -11.28 6.70
C TRP A 108 0.22 -10.69 5.30
N ASP A 109 0.26 -11.54 4.32
CA ASP A 109 0.07 -11.17 2.93
C ASP A 109 -1.42 -11.30 2.61
N GLN A 110 -2.04 -10.20 2.15
CA GLN A 110 -3.43 -10.23 1.70
C GLN A 110 -3.55 -11.16 0.49
N ARG A 111 -4.74 -11.75 0.25
CA ARG A 111 -4.96 -12.66 -0.88
C ARG A 111 -4.43 -12.07 -2.18
N ASP A 112 -3.95 -12.89 -3.07
CA ASP A 112 -3.35 -12.54 -4.36
C ASP A 112 -2.00 -11.78 -4.27
N HIS A 113 -1.54 -11.39 -3.07
CA HIS A 113 -0.28 -10.66 -2.85
C HIS A 113 0.75 -11.53 -2.13
N GLY A 114 2.02 -11.15 -2.29
CA GLY A 114 3.14 -11.77 -1.58
C GLY A 114 3.20 -13.29 -1.73
N ARG A 115 3.16 -13.98 -0.60
CA ARG A 115 3.22 -15.45 -0.46
C ARG A 115 1.85 -16.09 -0.27
N SER A 116 0.79 -15.29 -0.16
CA SER A 116 -0.59 -15.80 -0.06
C SER A 116 -1.09 -16.41 -1.37
N GLY A 117 -2.01 -17.34 -1.21
CA GLY A 117 -2.70 -18.01 -2.31
C GLY A 117 -3.51 -17.04 -3.17
N ARG A 118 -3.89 -17.53 -4.36
CA ARG A 118 -4.67 -16.77 -5.33
C ARG A 118 -6.13 -17.18 -5.29
N SER A 119 -7.00 -16.17 -5.49
CA SER A 119 -8.43 -16.39 -5.64
C SER A 119 -8.73 -17.08 -6.96
N GLU A 120 -9.36 -18.25 -6.93
CA GLU A 120 -9.78 -18.98 -8.14
C GLU A 120 -10.91 -18.23 -8.87
N SER A 121 -11.83 -17.61 -8.14
CA SER A 121 -12.97 -16.88 -8.71
C SER A 121 -12.57 -15.63 -9.48
N GLY A 122 -11.32 -15.16 -9.35
CA GLY A 122 -10.88 -13.90 -9.93
C GLY A 122 -11.56 -12.65 -9.34
N ALA A 123 -12.42 -12.80 -8.35
CA ALA A 123 -13.09 -11.69 -7.68
C ALA A 123 -12.14 -11.04 -6.66
N ALA A 124 -11.80 -9.78 -6.91
CA ALA A 124 -11.09 -8.94 -5.95
C ALA A 124 -12.10 -7.93 -5.39
N SER A 125 -12.25 -7.90 -4.07
CA SER A 125 -13.05 -6.87 -3.39
C SER A 125 -12.42 -6.51 -2.06
N ILE A 126 -12.64 -5.28 -1.63
CA ILE A 126 -12.20 -4.82 -0.31
C ILE A 126 -12.97 -5.56 0.79
N ASP A 127 -14.22 -5.92 0.55
CA ASP A 127 -15.05 -6.69 1.49
C ASP A 127 -14.46 -8.07 1.75
N GLN A 128 -13.97 -8.75 0.70
CA GLN A 128 -13.32 -10.04 0.87
C GLN A 128 -12.03 -9.92 1.71
N LEU A 129 -11.29 -8.81 1.58
CA LEU A 129 -10.12 -8.56 2.43
C LEU A 129 -10.51 -8.36 3.91
N GLY A 130 -11.67 -7.77 4.18
CA GLY A 130 -12.24 -7.69 5.55
C GLY A 130 -12.53 -9.07 6.13
N THR A 131 -13.15 -9.96 5.35
CA THR A 131 -13.40 -11.35 5.72
C THR A 131 -12.09 -12.11 5.97
N ASP A 132 -11.06 -11.90 5.14
CA ASP A 132 -9.73 -12.49 5.32
C ASP A 132 -9.06 -12.01 6.60
N LEU A 133 -9.14 -10.70 6.89
CA LEU A 133 -8.60 -10.14 8.11
C LEU A 133 -9.25 -10.76 9.36
N LYS A 134 -10.57 -11.03 9.32
CA LYS A 134 -11.27 -11.76 10.38
C LYS A 134 -10.65 -13.13 10.58
N ALA A 135 -10.43 -13.90 9.52
CA ALA A 135 -9.81 -15.22 9.59
C ALA A 135 -8.38 -15.15 10.17
N VAL A 136 -7.59 -14.13 9.78
CA VAL A 136 -6.26 -13.90 10.35
C VAL A 136 -6.32 -13.60 11.84
N ILE A 137 -7.23 -12.73 12.28
CA ILE A 137 -7.42 -12.43 13.70
C ILE A 137 -7.78 -13.68 14.48
N ASP A 138 -8.73 -14.48 14.01
CA ASP A 138 -9.18 -15.71 14.66
C ASP A 138 -8.04 -16.73 14.79
N ALA A 139 -7.19 -16.85 13.79
CA ALA A 139 -6.08 -17.80 13.77
C ALA A 139 -4.85 -17.35 14.58
N THR A 140 -4.66 -16.04 14.77
CA THR A 140 -3.40 -15.51 15.30
C THR A 140 -3.51 -14.81 16.64
N VAL A 141 -4.68 -14.31 17.01
CA VAL A 141 -4.92 -13.61 18.27
C VAL A 141 -5.53 -14.59 19.29
N PRO A 142 -4.91 -14.82 20.46
CA PRO A 142 -5.46 -15.71 21.48
C PRO A 142 -6.91 -15.39 21.82
N GLY A 143 -7.68 -16.35 22.33
CA GLY A 143 -9.12 -16.27 22.54
C GLY A 143 -9.62 -15.01 23.26
N ASP A 144 -9.01 -14.69 24.38
CA ASP A 144 -9.28 -13.51 25.22
C ASP A 144 -8.37 -12.29 24.90
N GLY A 145 -7.36 -12.49 24.03
CA GLY A 145 -6.41 -11.43 23.63
C GLY A 145 -7.08 -10.33 22.84
N ARG A 146 -6.63 -9.10 23.03
CA ARG A 146 -7.07 -7.92 22.29
C ARG A 146 -6.15 -7.67 21.09
N VAL A 147 -6.66 -6.96 20.08
CA VAL A 147 -5.90 -6.62 18.87
C VAL A 147 -5.91 -5.12 18.62
N VAL A 148 -4.74 -4.58 18.23
CA VAL A 148 -4.60 -3.28 17.56
C VAL A 148 -4.38 -3.54 16.08
N LEU A 149 -5.18 -2.93 15.23
CA LEU A 149 -5.10 -3.06 13.79
C LEU A 149 -4.30 -1.91 13.20
N VAL A 150 -3.31 -2.22 12.36
CA VAL A 150 -2.50 -1.21 11.68
C VAL A 150 -2.63 -1.42 10.17
N GLY A 151 -3.16 -0.42 9.47
CA GLY A 151 -3.43 -0.53 8.03
C GLY A 151 -2.81 0.61 7.23
N HIS A 152 -2.08 0.25 6.18
CA HIS A 152 -1.54 1.20 5.21
C HIS A 152 -2.33 1.13 3.90
N SER A 153 -2.80 2.28 3.40
CA SER A 153 -3.47 2.38 2.10
C SER A 153 -4.65 1.39 1.99
N MET A 154 -4.64 0.45 1.05
CA MET A 154 -5.62 -0.64 0.94
C MET A 154 -5.81 -1.41 2.27
N GLY A 155 -4.74 -1.56 3.07
CA GLY A 155 -4.83 -2.20 4.38
C GLY A 155 -5.72 -1.45 5.37
N GLY A 156 -5.80 -0.12 5.27
CA GLY A 156 -6.77 0.69 6.02
C GLY A 156 -8.21 0.42 5.56
N MET A 157 -8.42 0.28 4.25
CA MET A 157 -9.74 -0.09 3.70
C MET A 157 -10.15 -1.52 4.11
N THR A 158 -9.19 -2.43 4.21
CA THR A 158 -9.39 -3.79 4.75
C THR A 158 -9.91 -3.74 6.19
N ILE A 159 -9.36 -2.86 7.04
CA ILE A 159 -9.82 -2.65 8.43
C ILE A 159 -11.22 -2.06 8.45
N MET A 160 -11.52 -1.10 7.57
CA MET A 160 -12.86 -0.53 7.41
C MET A 160 -13.89 -1.59 6.98
N ALA A 161 -13.52 -2.46 6.03
CA ALA A 161 -14.39 -3.58 5.62
C ALA A 161 -14.66 -4.56 6.78
N LEU A 162 -13.66 -4.86 7.61
CA LEU A 162 -13.88 -5.64 8.84
C LEU A 162 -14.85 -4.93 9.79
N ALA A 163 -14.71 -3.60 9.97
CA ALA A 163 -15.57 -2.82 10.85
C ALA A 163 -17.03 -2.79 10.39
N GLU A 164 -17.25 -2.79 9.08
CA GLU A 164 -18.58 -2.87 8.48
C GLU A 164 -19.21 -4.26 8.65
N GLN A 165 -18.44 -5.31 8.42
CA GLN A 165 -18.91 -6.71 8.45
C GLN A 165 -19.04 -7.27 9.87
N HIS A 166 -18.18 -6.84 10.79
CA HIS A 166 -18.04 -7.35 12.16
C HIS A 166 -17.98 -6.24 13.20
N PRO A 167 -19.02 -5.38 13.28
CA PRO A 167 -19.04 -4.26 14.21
C PRO A 167 -18.98 -4.69 15.70
N GLU A 168 -19.37 -5.92 16.02
CA GLU A 168 -19.31 -6.50 17.36
C GLU A 168 -17.88 -6.72 17.88
N LEU A 169 -16.90 -6.80 16.98
CA LEU A 169 -15.50 -6.95 17.37
C LEU A 169 -14.90 -5.66 17.93
N PHE A 170 -15.43 -4.50 17.52
CA PHE A 170 -14.87 -3.20 17.89
C PHE A 170 -15.33 -2.78 19.28
N GLY A 171 -14.35 -2.60 20.18
CA GLY A 171 -14.57 -2.40 21.62
C GLY A 171 -14.50 -3.68 22.45
N THR A 172 -14.57 -4.85 21.83
CA THR A 172 -14.38 -6.15 22.46
C THR A 172 -13.02 -6.75 22.12
N LYS A 173 -12.86 -7.31 20.94
CA LYS A 173 -11.63 -7.91 20.43
C LYS A 173 -10.69 -6.85 19.83
N VAL A 174 -11.20 -5.98 18.98
CA VAL A 174 -10.44 -4.85 18.41
C VAL A 174 -10.44 -3.73 19.43
N ALA A 175 -9.26 -3.38 19.90
CA ALA A 175 -9.04 -2.40 20.97
C ALA A 175 -8.59 -1.04 20.46
N GLY A 176 -8.12 -0.95 19.21
CA GLY A 176 -7.69 0.30 18.59
C GLY A 176 -7.26 0.08 17.14
N ALA A 177 -7.14 1.18 16.39
CA ALA A 177 -6.69 1.15 15.00
C ALA A 177 -5.74 2.31 14.67
N VAL A 178 -4.73 2.04 13.82
CA VAL A 178 -3.84 3.03 13.22
C VAL A 178 -3.99 2.94 11.72
N LEU A 179 -4.50 4.00 11.11
CA LEU A 179 -4.80 4.10 9.68
C LEU A 179 -3.79 5.04 9.02
N ILE A 180 -3.03 4.56 8.04
CA ILE A 180 -1.89 5.27 7.47
C ILE A 180 -2.11 5.46 5.98
N SER A 181 -2.09 6.71 5.49
CA SER A 181 -2.20 7.05 4.07
C SER A 181 -3.37 6.33 3.38
N THR A 182 -4.56 6.40 3.97
CA THR A 182 -5.77 5.69 3.50
C THR A 182 -6.98 6.61 3.43
N ALA A 183 -8.07 6.12 2.85
CA ALA A 183 -9.33 6.83 2.71
C ALA A 183 -10.51 5.86 2.78
N ALA A 184 -11.68 6.33 3.22
CA ALA A 184 -12.91 5.52 3.19
C ALA A 184 -13.56 5.50 1.80
N ARG A 185 -13.33 6.51 0.96
CA ARG A 185 -13.95 6.70 -0.36
C ARG A 185 -13.18 7.70 -1.21
N GLY A 186 -13.72 8.00 -2.39
CA GLY A 186 -13.31 9.15 -3.21
C GLY A 186 -12.08 8.92 -4.06
N LEU A 187 -11.65 7.67 -4.22
CA LEU A 187 -10.53 7.36 -5.11
C LEU A 187 -10.92 7.51 -6.59
N GLU A 188 -12.21 7.38 -6.93
CA GLU A 188 -12.75 7.65 -8.26
C GLU A 188 -12.64 9.13 -8.66
N ASP A 189 -12.70 10.06 -7.70
CA ASP A 189 -12.50 11.49 -7.92
C ASP A 189 -11.06 11.87 -8.28
N GLY A 190 -10.18 10.91 -8.19
CA GLY A 190 -8.87 10.89 -8.79
C GLY A 190 -7.73 11.24 -7.88
N SER A 191 -6.62 10.60 -8.21
CA SER A 191 -5.32 10.93 -7.68
C SER A 191 -4.91 12.36 -8.06
N PRO A 192 -4.30 13.14 -7.15
CA PRO A 192 -3.94 14.55 -7.38
C PRO A 192 -3.03 14.78 -8.60
N TRP A 193 -2.30 13.74 -9.02
CA TRP A 193 -1.39 13.83 -10.16
C TRP A 193 -2.04 13.56 -11.53
N MET A 194 -3.30 13.10 -11.57
CA MET A 194 -3.98 12.75 -12.81
C MET A 194 -4.98 13.84 -13.23
N PRO A 195 -4.80 14.53 -14.37
CA PRO A 195 -5.74 15.53 -14.85
C PRO A 195 -7.15 14.98 -15.03
N ALA A 196 -8.15 15.74 -14.59
CA ALA A 196 -9.56 15.36 -14.64
C ALA A 196 -10.05 14.79 -16.01
N PRO A 197 -9.67 15.34 -17.17
CA PRO A 197 -10.14 14.82 -18.47
C PRO A 197 -9.53 13.47 -18.84
N ILE A 198 -8.37 13.10 -18.27
CA ILE A 198 -7.68 11.84 -18.60
C ILE A 198 -8.22 10.67 -17.76
N ARG A 199 -8.79 10.93 -16.59
CA ARG A 199 -9.29 9.93 -15.64
C ARG A 199 -10.31 8.96 -16.26
N PRO A 200 -11.43 9.41 -16.85
CA PRO A 200 -12.45 8.50 -17.39
C PRO A 200 -11.93 7.73 -18.61
N MET A 201 -10.98 8.29 -19.35
CA MET A 201 -10.35 7.60 -20.47
C MET A 201 -9.42 6.48 -19.97
N LEU A 202 -8.63 6.75 -18.94
CA LEU A 202 -7.69 5.78 -18.37
C LEU A 202 -8.42 4.67 -17.61
N SER A 203 -9.45 4.99 -16.81
CA SER A 203 -10.26 3.99 -16.11
C SER A 203 -10.98 3.03 -17.06
N ARG A 204 -11.41 3.51 -18.23
CA ARG A 204 -12.04 2.69 -19.28
C ARG A 204 -11.02 1.91 -20.13
N ALA A 205 -9.85 2.50 -20.41
CA ALA A 205 -8.81 1.89 -21.23
C ALA A 205 -7.91 0.94 -20.42
N LEU A 206 -7.72 1.20 -19.12
CA LEU A 206 -6.80 0.46 -18.26
C LEU A 206 -7.04 -1.06 -18.26
N PRO A 207 -8.28 -1.57 -18.14
CA PRO A 207 -8.53 -3.01 -18.23
C PRO A 207 -8.14 -3.61 -19.59
N GLY A 208 -8.41 -2.90 -20.69
CA GLY A 208 -8.04 -3.32 -22.05
C GLY A 208 -6.53 -3.29 -22.28
N VAL A 209 -5.85 -2.25 -21.83
CA VAL A 209 -4.38 -2.10 -21.92
C VAL A 209 -3.68 -3.16 -21.07
N LEU A 210 -4.15 -3.41 -19.84
CA LEU A 210 -3.59 -4.41 -18.94
C LEU A 210 -3.82 -5.83 -19.48
N ASN A 211 -5.00 -6.14 -20.02
CA ASN A 211 -5.29 -7.42 -20.65
C ASN A 211 -4.50 -7.63 -21.94
N GLY A 212 -4.32 -6.58 -22.75
CA GLY A 212 -3.47 -6.62 -23.96
C GLY A 212 -1.99 -6.81 -23.63
N ALA A 213 -1.50 -6.13 -22.59
CA ALA A 213 -0.13 -6.27 -22.11
C ALA A 213 0.16 -7.67 -21.53
N ALA A 214 -0.81 -8.28 -20.85
CA ALA A 214 -0.66 -9.65 -20.34
C ALA A 214 -0.51 -10.70 -21.46
N LYS A 215 -1.17 -10.50 -22.59
CA LYS A 215 -1.12 -11.43 -23.74
C LYS A 215 0.12 -11.29 -24.63
N GLY A 216 0.75 -10.10 -24.72
CA GLY A 216 1.86 -9.81 -25.64
C GLY A 216 3.27 -9.96 -25.07
N ARG A 217 3.46 -10.25 -23.79
CA ARG A 217 4.68 -9.92 -23.04
C ARG A 217 5.81 -10.93 -22.98
N ARG A 218 5.67 -12.15 -23.45
CA ARG A 218 6.79 -13.12 -23.33
C ARG A 218 8.01 -12.82 -24.23
N ALA A 219 7.87 -12.08 -25.32
CA ALA A 219 8.94 -11.86 -26.28
C ALA A 219 9.71 -10.54 -26.13
N ILE A 220 9.15 -9.51 -25.46
CA ILE A 220 9.73 -8.15 -25.43
C ILE A 220 10.48 -7.85 -24.12
N LEU A 221 10.31 -8.65 -23.08
CA LEU A 221 10.75 -8.36 -21.71
C LEU A 221 12.24 -8.59 -21.43
N VAL A 222 12.94 -9.38 -22.21
CA VAL A 222 14.34 -9.71 -21.92
C VAL A 222 15.30 -8.57 -22.26
N GLU A 223 15.04 -7.79 -23.31
CA GLU A 223 15.92 -6.71 -23.77
C GLU A 223 15.61 -5.33 -23.16
N ARG A 224 14.42 -5.14 -22.62
CA ARG A 224 13.96 -3.88 -21.98
C ARG A 224 14.05 -3.84 -20.45
N GLY A 225 14.50 -4.90 -19.82
CA GLY A 225 14.46 -5.05 -18.35
C GLY A 225 15.09 -3.90 -17.55
N ARG A 226 16.19 -3.29 -18.05
CA ARG A 226 16.85 -2.15 -17.39
C ARG A 226 16.06 -0.84 -17.47
N ARG A 227 15.40 -0.58 -18.59
CA ARG A 227 14.62 0.67 -18.75
C ARG A 227 13.33 0.65 -17.95
N LEU A 228 12.67 -0.51 -17.87
CA LEU A 228 11.47 -0.67 -17.05
C LEU A 228 11.80 -0.54 -15.55
N THR A 229 12.99 -0.98 -15.11
CA THR A 229 13.44 -0.81 -13.72
C THR A 229 13.75 0.65 -13.38
N ASP A 230 14.28 1.43 -14.29
CA ASP A 230 14.59 2.84 -14.04
C ASP A 230 13.32 3.70 -14.02
N LEU A 231 12.38 3.49 -14.95
CA LEU A 231 11.07 4.13 -14.94
C LEU A 231 10.24 3.72 -13.71
N ALA A 232 10.27 2.44 -13.33
CA ALA A 232 9.62 1.97 -12.12
C ALA A 232 10.22 2.60 -10.86
N PHE A 233 11.54 2.75 -10.79
CA PHE A 233 12.23 3.42 -9.70
C PHE A 233 11.82 4.89 -9.60
N LEU A 234 11.82 5.63 -10.71
CA LEU A 234 11.36 7.03 -10.74
C LEU A 234 9.89 7.16 -10.36
N GLY A 235 9.03 6.32 -10.92
CA GLY A 235 7.60 6.29 -10.60
C GLY A 235 7.37 5.99 -9.11
N THR A 236 8.08 5.01 -8.56
CA THR A 236 8.02 4.68 -7.13
C THR A 236 8.48 5.86 -6.28
N ARG A 237 9.61 6.52 -6.65
CA ARG A 237 10.11 7.70 -5.92
C ARG A 237 9.11 8.85 -5.98
N MET A 238 8.52 9.11 -7.15
CA MET A 238 7.61 10.24 -7.35
C MET A 238 6.25 10.03 -6.69
N LEU A 239 5.70 8.83 -6.74
CA LEU A 239 4.34 8.55 -6.27
C LEU A 239 4.31 8.03 -4.83
N GLY A 240 5.32 7.24 -4.46
CA GLY A 240 5.36 6.62 -3.13
C GLY A 240 5.86 7.54 -2.03
N PHE A 241 6.70 8.52 -2.35
CA PHE A 241 7.40 9.34 -1.36
C PHE A 241 7.15 10.83 -1.56
N GLY A 242 7.25 11.59 -0.48
CA GLY A 242 7.09 13.04 -0.48
C GLY A 242 8.36 13.78 -0.93
N ASP A 243 8.55 14.99 -0.36
CA ASP A 243 9.62 15.88 -0.79
C ASP A 243 10.96 15.63 -0.05
N GLY A 244 10.94 14.81 1.01
CA GLY A 244 12.11 14.48 1.83
C GLY A 244 13.20 13.68 1.09
N GLU A 245 14.39 13.63 1.68
CA GLU A 245 15.46 12.75 1.19
C GLU A 245 15.16 11.31 1.61
N VAL A 246 14.91 10.44 0.63
CA VAL A 246 14.65 9.02 0.85
C VAL A 246 15.82 8.22 0.31
N SER A 247 16.30 7.27 1.12
CA SER A 247 17.37 6.35 0.73
C SER A 247 17.01 5.61 -0.57
N PRO A 248 17.94 5.54 -1.55
CA PRO A 248 17.74 4.78 -2.77
C PRO A 248 17.38 3.30 -2.53
N ALA A 249 17.93 2.68 -1.48
CA ALA A 249 17.61 1.30 -1.09
C ALA A 249 16.13 1.15 -0.69
N VAL A 250 15.56 2.12 0.03
CA VAL A 250 14.13 2.15 0.41
C VAL A 250 13.24 2.27 -0.83
N VAL A 251 13.58 3.19 -1.75
CA VAL A 251 12.85 3.35 -3.03
C VAL A 251 12.91 2.06 -3.85
N GLY A 252 14.10 1.46 -3.95
CA GLY A 252 14.31 0.20 -4.67
C GLY A 252 13.51 -0.95 -4.05
N PHE A 253 13.47 -1.03 -2.73
CA PHE A 253 12.72 -2.05 -1.98
C PHE A 253 11.20 -1.94 -2.25
N LEU A 254 10.64 -0.73 -2.14
CA LEU A 254 9.23 -0.50 -2.47
C LEU A 254 8.93 -0.86 -3.93
N GLY A 255 9.79 -0.42 -4.86
CA GLY A 255 9.66 -0.72 -6.29
C GLY A 255 9.71 -2.21 -6.61
N GLN A 256 10.53 -3.00 -5.89
CA GLN A 256 10.57 -4.46 -6.04
C GLN A 256 9.24 -5.12 -5.65
N MET A 257 8.62 -4.72 -4.55
CA MET A 257 7.31 -5.24 -4.16
C MET A 257 6.25 -4.92 -5.20
N ILE A 258 6.18 -3.68 -5.66
CA ILE A 258 5.23 -3.24 -6.69
C ILE A 258 5.40 -4.06 -7.99
N THR A 259 6.63 -4.22 -8.45
CA THR A 259 6.91 -4.92 -9.71
C THR A 259 6.79 -6.44 -9.61
N SER A 260 6.86 -7.01 -8.42
CA SER A 260 6.66 -8.44 -8.18
C SER A 260 5.18 -8.85 -8.16
N THR A 261 4.27 -7.89 -7.99
CA THR A 261 2.83 -8.16 -8.01
C THR A 261 2.36 -8.40 -9.45
N PRO A 262 1.69 -9.53 -9.74
CA PRO A 262 1.23 -9.85 -11.09
C PRO A 262 0.25 -8.81 -11.63
N ILE A 263 0.35 -8.53 -12.93
CA ILE A 263 -0.43 -7.49 -13.59
C ILE A 263 -1.95 -7.73 -13.51
N GLU A 264 -2.36 -8.99 -13.45
CA GLU A 264 -3.76 -9.37 -13.31
C GLU A 264 -4.29 -8.99 -11.93
N VAL A 265 -3.47 -9.12 -10.88
CA VAL A 265 -3.78 -8.69 -9.52
C VAL A 265 -3.86 -7.16 -9.46
N VAL A 266 -2.88 -6.48 -10.09
CA VAL A 266 -2.89 -5.02 -10.23
C VAL A 266 -4.19 -4.54 -10.88
N ALA A 267 -4.62 -5.16 -11.98
CA ALA A 267 -5.85 -4.75 -12.68
C ALA A 267 -7.11 -4.92 -11.82
N ARG A 268 -7.24 -6.10 -11.18
CA ARG A 268 -8.43 -6.45 -10.40
C ARG A 268 -8.59 -5.60 -9.15
N PHE A 269 -7.55 -5.51 -8.33
CA PHE A 269 -7.59 -4.70 -7.11
C PHE A 269 -7.62 -3.20 -7.39
N GLY A 270 -6.98 -2.73 -8.47
CA GLY A 270 -7.08 -1.33 -8.89
C GLY A 270 -8.52 -0.91 -9.14
N GLN A 271 -9.33 -1.76 -9.77
CA GLN A 271 -10.76 -1.51 -9.95
C GLN A 271 -11.54 -1.55 -8.62
N ALA A 272 -11.24 -2.54 -7.76
CA ALA A 272 -11.89 -2.66 -6.45
C ALA A 272 -11.62 -1.42 -5.57
N LEU A 273 -10.40 -0.87 -5.63
CA LEU A 273 -10.03 0.34 -4.91
C LEU A 273 -10.80 1.58 -5.40
N LEU A 274 -10.95 1.74 -6.73
CA LEU A 274 -11.69 2.87 -7.30
C LEU A 274 -13.17 2.85 -6.91
N LEU A 275 -13.76 1.68 -6.69
CA LEU A 275 -15.16 1.50 -6.30
C LEU A 275 -15.35 1.42 -4.78
N CYS A 276 -14.27 1.56 -4.00
CA CYS A 276 -14.33 1.43 -2.55
C CYS A 276 -15.11 2.60 -1.92
N ASP A 277 -16.17 2.27 -1.19
CA ASP A 277 -16.87 3.17 -0.27
C ASP A 277 -17.12 2.43 1.04
N LYS A 278 -16.49 2.91 2.11
CA LYS A 278 -16.51 2.33 3.45
C LYS A 278 -16.96 3.33 4.53
N ARG A 279 -17.74 4.34 4.14
CA ARG A 279 -18.24 5.36 5.09
C ARG A 279 -19.09 4.77 6.20
N ASP A 280 -19.84 3.72 5.93
CA ASP A 280 -20.73 3.09 6.91
C ASP A 280 -19.97 2.41 8.06
N SER A 281 -18.67 2.11 7.86
CA SER A 281 -17.79 1.56 8.89
C SER A 281 -17.31 2.58 9.92
N LEU A 282 -17.37 3.89 9.64
CA LEU A 282 -16.68 4.93 10.43
C LEU A 282 -17.25 5.08 11.83
N ALA A 283 -18.55 4.94 12.00
CA ALA A 283 -19.20 4.92 13.33
C ALA A 283 -18.73 3.73 14.19
N THR A 284 -18.51 2.57 13.56
CA THR A 284 -17.96 1.38 14.21
C THR A 284 -16.51 1.61 14.64
N LEU A 285 -15.68 2.17 13.76
CA LEU A 285 -14.30 2.55 14.09
C LEU A 285 -14.25 3.52 15.29
N GLY A 286 -15.18 4.46 15.39
CA GLY A 286 -15.27 5.39 16.53
C GLY A 286 -15.58 4.77 17.89
N ARG A 287 -15.88 3.45 17.95
CA ARG A 287 -16.04 2.73 19.24
C ARG A 287 -14.71 2.42 19.93
N VAL A 288 -13.60 2.58 19.23
CA VAL A 288 -12.24 2.35 19.74
C VAL A 288 -11.35 3.55 19.45
N PRO A 289 -10.23 3.72 20.15
CA PRO A 289 -9.23 4.70 19.77
C PRO A 289 -8.75 4.49 18.33
N VAL A 290 -8.77 5.56 17.52
CA VAL A 290 -8.25 5.56 16.16
C VAL A 290 -7.23 6.68 15.99
N THR A 291 -6.11 6.36 15.33
CA THR A 291 -5.13 7.35 14.89
C THR A 291 -5.04 7.29 13.36
N VAL A 292 -5.13 8.44 12.71
CA VAL A 292 -5.03 8.57 11.25
C VAL A 292 -3.76 9.35 10.91
N LEU A 293 -2.85 8.77 10.13
CA LEU A 293 -1.64 9.45 9.65
C LEU A 293 -1.82 9.85 8.18
N VAL A 294 -1.56 11.12 7.87
CA VAL A 294 -1.75 11.70 6.54
C VAL A 294 -0.48 12.42 6.10
N GLY A 295 0.11 11.98 4.99
CA GLY A 295 1.23 12.65 4.37
C GLY A 295 0.78 13.87 3.57
N GLU A 296 1.40 15.04 3.81
CA GLU A 296 1.08 16.28 3.10
C GLU A 296 1.25 16.17 1.58
N LYS A 297 2.24 15.40 1.16
CA LYS A 297 2.63 15.21 -0.25
C LYS A 297 2.20 13.85 -0.81
N ASP A 298 1.21 13.21 -0.19
CA ASP A 298 0.66 11.97 -0.74
C ASP A 298 0.04 12.24 -2.12
N ARG A 299 0.64 11.60 -3.13
CA ARG A 299 0.23 11.74 -4.54
C ARG A 299 -0.67 10.60 -5.02
N LEU A 300 -0.85 9.56 -4.21
CA LEU A 300 -1.73 8.43 -4.53
C LEU A 300 -3.12 8.61 -3.91
N ILE A 301 -3.17 8.94 -2.63
CA ILE A 301 -4.42 9.28 -1.93
C ILE A 301 -4.33 10.77 -1.56
N ALA A 302 -5.23 11.57 -2.13
CA ALA A 302 -5.24 13.00 -1.84
C ALA A 302 -5.33 13.25 -0.33
N PRO A 303 -4.46 14.09 0.26
CA PRO A 303 -4.43 14.31 1.71
C PRO A 303 -5.78 14.73 2.30
N ARG A 304 -6.62 15.45 1.53
CA ARG A 304 -7.98 15.82 1.92
C ARG A 304 -8.83 14.61 2.30
N LEU A 305 -8.65 13.46 1.61
CA LEU A 305 -9.43 12.26 1.89
C LEU A 305 -9.06 11.62 3.22
N GLY A 306 -7.78 11.65 3.59
CA GLY A 306 -7.33 11.22 4.92
C GLY A 306 -7.78 12.16 6.04
N ILE A 307 -7.83 13.47 5.77
CA ILE A 307 -8.38 14.46 6.70
C ILE A 307 -9.89 14.23 6.87
N GLU A 308 -10.65 14.06 5.78
CA GLU A 308 -12.08 13.73 5.80
C GLU A 308 -12.32 12.45 6.62
N LEU A 309 -11.52 11.39 6.37
CA LEU A 309 -11.57 10.16 7.15
C LEU A 309 -11.40 10.40 8.67
N ALA A 310 -10.42 11.21 9.04
CA ALA A 310 -10.18 11.53 10.45
C ALA A 310 -11.32 12.36 11.04
N MET A 311 -11.92 13.28 10.29
CA MET A 311 -13.04 14.10 10.76
C MET A 311 -14.32 13.28 10.93
N ASP A 312 -14.54 12.29 10.06
CA ASP A 312 -15.75 11.46 10.04
C ASP A 312 -15.70 10.32 11.09
N ILE A 313 -14.51 9.94 11.59
CA ILE A 313 -14.39 8.96 12.69
C ILE A 313 -14.48 9.67 14.04
N PRO A 314 -15.50 9.38 14.89
CA PRO A 314 -15.64 10.01 16.19
C PRO A 314 -14.38 9.88 17.07
N ALA A 315 -13.92 11.00 17.62
CA ALA A 315 -12.78 11.08 18.54
C ALA A 315 -11.45 10.50 18.00
N SER A 316 -11.28 10.44 16.69
CA SER A 316 -10.01 10.04 16.08
C SER A 316 -8.91 11.08 16.34
N HIS A 317 -7.67 10.63 16.32
CA HIS A 317 -6.47 11.48 16.39
C HIS A 317 -5.83 11.59 15.02
N LEU A 318 -5.77 12.80 14.45
CA LEU A 318 -5.09 13.07 13.19
C LEU A 318 -3.63 13.44 13.42
N ILE A 319 -2.71 12.73 12.76
CA ILE A 319 -1.30 13.08 12.67
C ILE A 319 -1.02 13.54 11.24
N TRP A 320 -0.83 14.85 11.09
CA TRP A 320 -0.39 15.45 9.84
C TRP A 320 1.12 15.35 9.71
N VAL A 321 1.61 14.81 8.57
CA VAL A 321 3.04 14.61 8.33
C VAL A 321 3.53 15.58 7.26
N PRO A 322 4.13 16.72 7.65
CA PRO A 322 4.65 17.71 6.71
C PRO A 322 5.69 17.09 5.78
N GLY A 323 5.57 17.33 4.48
CA GLY A 323 6.46 16.80 3.46
C GLY A 323 6.35 15.29 3.19
N GLY A 324 5.61 14.54 4.02
CA GLY A 324 5.46 13.09 3.90
C GLY A 324 4.63 12.66 2.68
N GLY A 325 5.01 11.56 2.04
CA GLY A 325 4.32 10.98 0.89
C GLY A 325 3.33 9.87 1.27
N HIS A 326 3.09 8.97 0.33
CA HIS A 326 2.17 7.84 0.52
C HIS A 326 2.77 6.71 1.39
N ALA A 327 4.05 6.42 1.20
CA ALA A 327 4.72 5.31 1.86
C ALA A 327 5.31 5.70 3.23
N LEU A 328 4.52 6.38 4.09
CA LEU A 328 4.96 6.85 5.42
C LEU A 328 5.59 5.74 6.27
N ILE A 329 5.13 4.49 6.11
CA ILE A 329 5.66 3.31 6.79
C ILE A 329 7.16 3.05 6.52
N LEU A 330 7.66 3.56 5.38
CA LEU A 330 9.06 3.45 4.94
C LEU A 330 9.77 4.80 4.93
N GLU A 331 9.03 5.91 4.75
CA GLU A 331 9.58 7.27 4.68
C GLU A 331 9.80 7.89 6.06
N CYS A 332 8.84 7.67 6.97
CA CYS A 332 8.86 8.21 8.33
C CYS A 332 8.61 7.09 9.35
N PRO A 333 9.45 6.01 9.38
CA PRO A 333 9.17 4.82 10.17
C PRO A 333 9.12 5.10 11.67
N ASP A 334 9.94 6.01 12.18
CA ASP A 334 9.96 6.37 13.59
C ASP A 334 8.64 6.98 14.04
N LEU A 335 8.08 7.91 13.26
CA LEU A 335 6.78 8.52 13.54
C LEU A 335 5.64 7.48 13.51
N VAL A 336 5.70 6.55 12.57
CA VAL A 336 4.72 5.45 12.49
C VAL A 336 4.85 4.53 13.71
N ASN A 337 6.07 4.20 14.12
CA ASN A 337 6.34 3.37 15.29
C ASN A 337 5.90 4.07 16.59
N GLU A 338 6.11 5.38 16.72
CA GLU A 338 5.62 6.20 17.83
C GLU A 338 4.09 6.18 17.90
N ALA A 339 3.39 6.35 16.77
CA ALA A 339 1.93 6.30 16.73
C ALA A 339 1.39 4.92 17.14
N ILE A 340 2.03 3.83 16.70
CA ILE A 340 1.67 2.47 17.10
C ILE A 340 1.92 2.26 18.60
N THR A 341 3.07 2.69 19.11
CA THR A 341 3.44 2.56 20.51
C THR A 341 2.49 3.36 21.42
N ALA A 342 2.14 4.59 21.02
CA ALA A 342 1.15 5.41 21.71
C ALA A 342 -0.23 4.74 21.74
N MET A 343 -0.65 4.12 20.64
CA MET A 343 -1.89 3.34 20.59
C MET A 343 -1.84 2.14 21.54
N LEU A 344 -0.74 1.40 21.57
CA LEU A 344 -0.56 0.28 22.50
C LEU A 344 -0.60 0.72 23.96
N ALA A 345 0.04 1.83 24.30
CA ALA A 345 0.00 2.40 25.65
C ALA A 345 -1.43 2.81 26.04
N ARG A 346 -2.17 3.45 25.14
CA ARG A 346 -3.57 3.85 25.34
C ARG A 346 -4.49 2.65 25.59
N VAL A 347 -4.31 1.59 24.80
CA VAL A 347 -5.08 0.34 24.91
C VAL A 347 -4.70 -0.42 26.19
N GLY A 348 -3.41 -0.45 26.57
CA GLY A 348 -2.92 -1.10 27.77
C GLY A 348 -3.38 -0.41 29.06
N ALA A 349 -3.41 0.93 29.08
CA ALA A 349 -3.87 1.70 30.22
C ALA A 349 -5.41 1.65 30.41
N GLY A 350 -6.16 1.39 29.35
CA GLY A 350 -7.62 1.29 29.34
C GLY A 350 -8.15 -0.11 29.71
N GLY A 351 -7.38 -0.92 30.42
CA GLY A 351 -7.75 -2.27 30.84
C GLY A 351 -9.03 -2.39 31.70
N ASP A 352 -9.61 -1.26 32.10
CA ASP A 352 -10.89 -1.15 32.80
C ASP A 352 -11.90 -0.29 32.02
N LEU A 353 -12.26 -0.71 30.80
CA LEU A 353 -13.53 -0.22 30.27
C LEU A 353 -14.67 -0.99 30.95
N PRO A 354 -15.71 -0.29 31.50
CA PRO A 354 -16.80 -0.95 32.15
C PRO A 354 -17.44 -1.95 31.20
N ARG A 355 -17.50 -3.22 31.61
CA ARG A 355 -18.32 -4.23 30.93
C ARG A 355 -19.75 -3.68 30.98
N SER A 356 -20.29 -3.30 29.81
CA SER A 356 -21.70 -2.94 29.68
C SER A 356 -22.52 -4.12 30.17
N ALA A 357 -23.33 -3.87 31.23
CA ALA A 357 -24.29 -4.79 31.77
C ALA A 357 -25.41 -5.12 30.78
#